data_a065e53727f1efe29af8319b553092cf
#
_entry.id   a065e53727f1efe29af8319b553092cf
#
_cell.length_a   1.000
_cell.length_b   1.000
_cell.length_c   1.000
_cell.angle_alpha   90.00
_cell.angle_beta   90.00
_cell.angle_gamma   90.00
#
_symmetry.space_group_name_H-M   'P 1'
#
loop_
_entity.id
_entity.type
_entity.pdbx_description
1 polymer ?
#
loop_
_entity_poly.entity_id
_entity_poly.type
_entity_poly.pdbx_seq_one_letter_code
_entity_poly.pdbx_strand_id
1 'polypeptide(L)'
;MFINKNIDKDYGKYDIEILDGICYVNRETYSSEDLYSNEVTITSSKIAKEEKIRNYVKESLLKYYQSLDKSLVIEGRDMGSVVFQNAKYKIYLDADLITRGKRREDQSKMNETVSDLKKRDLEDSNRLISPLKVPDGALVINNTDSTLQETINLIIEKLGLQ
;
A
#
# COMPACT_ATOMS: atom_id res chain seq x y z
N MET A 1 -9.81 9.79 -9.46
CA MET A 1 -10.51 10.90 -10.11
C MET A 1 -9.56 11.89 -10.78
N PHE A 2 -8.54 12.37 -10.09
CA PHE A 2 -7.56 13.33 -10.63
C PHE A 2 -6.78 12.78 -11.83
N ILE A 3 -6.32 11.53 -11.76
CA ILE A 3 -5.59 10.85 -12.83
C ILE A 3 -6.45 10.56 -14.06
N ASN A 4 -7.76 10.36 -13.89
CA ASN A 4 -8.68 10.08 -15.01
C ASN A 4 -9.09 11.32 -15.80
N LYS A 5 -9.10 12.49 -15.19
CA LYS A 5 -9.53 13.74 -15.88
C LYS A 5 -8.42 14.44 -16.63
N ASN A 6 -7.16 14.21 -16.23
CA ASN A 6 -6.01 14.85 -16.84
C ASN A 6 -4.86 13.84 -16.93
N ILE A 7 -4.91 12.93 -17.89
CA ILE A 7 -3.74 12.10 -18.24
C ILE A 7 -2.70 12.98 -18.96
N ASP A 8 -2.27 14.03 -18.30
CA ASP A 8 -1.03 14.68 -18.62
C ASP A 8 0.04 13.93 -17.83
N LYS A 9 0.90 13.20 -18.54
CA LYS A 9 1.96 12.34 -17.99
C LYS A 9 3.06 13.11 -17.24
N ASP A 10 2.84 14.37 -16.98
CA ASP A 10 3.76 15.25 -16.26
C ASP A 10 3.33 15.36 -14.78
N TYR A 11 3.56 14.29 -14.04
CA TYR A 11 3.22 14.20 -12.59
C TYR A 11 3.97 15.24 -11.74
N GLY A 12 5.07 15.80 -12.25
CA GLY A 12 5.83 16.85 -11.57
C GLY A 12 5.12 18.19 -11.49
N LYS A 13 3.99 18.36 -12.18
CA LYS A 13 3.17 19.59 -12.11
C LYS A 13 2.28 19.67 -10.89
N TYR A 14 2.11 18.57 -10.16
CA TYR A 14 1.20 18.52 -9.04
C TYR A 14 1.94 18.70 -7.73
N ASP A 15 1.53 19.70 -6.97
CA ASP A 15 1.94 19.88 -5.60
C ASP A 15 1.14 18.90 -4.73
N ILE A 16 1.83 17.86 -4.21
CA ILE A 16 1.21 16.84 -3.37
C ILE A 16 1.79 16.96 -1.98
N GLU A 17 0.93 17.27 -1.03
CA GLU A 17 1.26 17.35 0.39
C GLU A 17 0.42 16.35 1.19
N ILE A 18 1.01 15.80 2.24
CA ILE A 18 0.29 14.98 3.22
C ILE A 18 0.45 15.64 4.57
N LEU A 19 -0.66 16.16 5.09
CA LEU A 19 -0.72 16.81 6.40
C LEU A 19 -1.76 16.08 7.26
N ASP A 20 -1.34 15.62 8.43
CA ASP A 20 -2.20 14.89 9.38
C ASP A 20 -2.99 13.72 8.77
N GLY A 21 -2.37 13.02 7.81
CA GLY A 21 -2.98 11.91 7.10
C GLY A 21 -3.95 12.30 5.97
N ILE A 22 -4.11 13.60 5.70
CA ILE A 22 -4.92 14.13 4.61
C ILE A 22 -4.03 14.41 3.41
N CYS A 23 -4.43 13.92 2.24
CA CYS A 23 -3.74 14.20 0.99
C CYS A 23 -4.29 15.48 0.36
N TYR A 24 -3.41 16.42 0.08
CA TYR A 24 -3.67 17.64 -0.68
C TYR A 24 -3.01 17.54 -2.04
N VAL A 25 -3.74 17.87 -3.09
CA VAL A 25 -3.21 17.98 -4.44
C VAL A 25 -3.51 19.39 -4.95
N ASN A 26 -2.47 20.19 -5.20
CA ASN A 26 -2.61 21.59 -5.55
C ASN A 26 -3.49 22.37 -4.54
N ARG A 27 -3.34 22.07 -3.23
CA ARG A 27 -4.12 22.61 -2.11
C ARG A 27 -5.60 22.21 -2.07
N GLU A 28 -6.05 21.28 -2.92
CA GLU A 28 -7.38 20.69 -2.86
C GLU A 28 -7.35 19.40 -2.07
N THR A 29 -8.37 19.14 -1.25
CA THR A 29 -8.52 17.91 -0.49
C THR A 29 -9.40 16.91 -1.24
N TYR A 30 -9.11 15.62 -1.02
CA TYR A 30 -9.92 14.52 -1.54
C TYR A 30 -10.41 13.66 -0.39
N SER A 31 -11.69 13.34 -0.40
CA SER A 31 -12.28 12.47 0.61
C SER A 31 -11.78 11.03 0.46
N SER A 32 -11.89 10.23 1.52
CA SER A 32 -11.63 8.80 1.44
C SER A 32 -12.51 8.11 0.38
N GLU A 33 -13.74 8.54 0.20
CA GLU A 33 -14.65 8.00 -0.81
C GLU A 33 -14.14 8.29 -2.23
N ASP A 34 -13.60 9.47 -2.48
CA ASP A 34 -12.99 9.81 -3.76
C ASP A 34 -11.76 8.95 -4.04
N LEU A 35 -10.90 8.76 -3.03
CA LEU A 35 -9.64 8.02 -3.16
C LEU A 35 -9.84 6.50 -3.31
N TYR A 36 -10.88 5.95 -2.70
CA TYR A 36 -11.17 4.50 -2.72
C TYR A 36 -12.31 4.12 -3.67
N SER A 37 -12.68 4.99 -4.61
CA SER A 37 -13.64 4.63 -5.64
C SER A 37 -13.11 3.52 -6.56
N ASN A 38 -14.03 2.73 -7.15
CA ASN A 38 -13.67 1.67 -8.10
C ASN A 38 -12.82 2.19 -9.27
N GLU A 39 -13.17 3.37 -9.78
CA GLU A 39 -12.46 4.00 -10.90
C GLU A 39 -11.01 4.34 -10.53
N VAL A 40 -10.79 4.91 -9.35
CA VAL A 40 -9.44 5.21 -8.83
C VAL A 40 -8.67 3.92 -8.59
N THR A 41 -9.29 2.90 -8.03
CA THR A 41 -8.66 1.60 -7.76
C THR A 41 -8.17 0.93 -9.05
N ILE A 42 -9.01 0.88 -10.08
CA ILE A 42 -8.64 0.30 -11.40
C ILE A 42 -7.54 1.13 -12.05
N THR A 43 -7.67 2.45 -12.03
CA THR A 43 -6.69 3.35 -12.67
C THR A 43 -5.35 3.30 -11.97
N SER A 44 -5.33 3.36 -10.63
CA SER A 44 -4.10 3.26 -9.85
C SER A 44 -3.35 1.94 -10.09
N SER A 45 -4.07 0.82 -10.21
CA SER A 45 -3.48 -0.47 -10.54
C SER A 45 -2.83 -0.50 -11.93
N LYS A 46 -3.41 0.21 -12.91
CA LYS A 46 -2.84 0.32 -14.26
C LYS A 46 -1.57 1.18 -14.29
N ILE A 47 -1.65 2.39 -13.74
CA ILE A 47 -0.52 3.32 -13.75
C ILE A 47 0.62 2.87 -12.81
N ALA A 48 0.32 2.07 -11.80
CA ALA A 48 1.32 1.49 -10.91
C ALA A 48 2.30 0.53 -11.63
N LYS A 49 2.07 0.19 -12.89
CA LYS A 49 2.99 -0.57 -13.75
C LYS A 49 4.03 0.33 -14.44
N GLU A 50 3.83 1.65 -14.42
CA GLU A 50 4.73 2.61 -15.05
C GLU A 50 5.90 2.97 -14.11
N GLU A 51 7.14 2.82 -14.59
CA GLU A 51 8.34 3.07 -13.81
C GLU A 51 8.42 4.52 -13.29
N LYS A 52 8.05 5.49 -14.12
CA LYS A 52 8.04 6.90 -13.74
C LYS A 52 7.13 7.17 -12.54
N ILE A 53 5.94 6.57 -12.54
CA ILE A 53 4.99 6.67 -11.42
C ILE A 53 5.57 6.05 -10.16
N ARG A 54 6.16 4.87 -10.28
CA ARG A 54 6.80 4.18 -9.15
C ARG A 54 7.91 5.01 -8.53
N ASN A 55 8.77 5.57 -9.36
CA ASN A 55 9.86 6.42 -8.90
C ASN A 55 9.34 7.69 -8.23
N TYR A 56 8.35 8.34 -8.82
CA TYR A 56 7.71 9.52 -8.24
C TYR A 56 7.08 9.21 -6.87
N VAL A 57 6.30 8.14 -6.75
CA VAL A 57 5.69 7.72 -5.48
C VAL A 57 6.76 7.38 -4.44
N LYS A 58 7.80 6.64 -4.83
CA LYS A 58 8.91 6.30 -3.94
C LYS A 58 9.61 7.56 -3.41
N GLU A 59 9.96 8.49 -4.28
CA GLU A 59 10.62 9.74 -3.89
C GLU A 59 9.73 10.59 -2.98
N SER A 60 8.44 10.68 -3.27
CA SER A 60 7.47 11.41 -2.46
C SER A 60 7.34 10.81 -1.05
N LEU A 61 7.26 9.47 -0.95
CA LEU A 61 7.20 8.78 0.34
C LEU A 61 8.49 8.95 1.15
N LEU A 62 9.66 8.89 0.50
CA LEU A 62 10.94 9.10 1.17
C LEU A 62 11.09 10.55 1.67
N LYS A 63 10.69 11.54 0.87
CA LYS A 63 10.66 12.95 1.28
C LYS A 63 9.72 13.16 2.47
N TYR A 64 8.51 12.59 2.40
CA TYR A 64 7.56 12.66 3.51
C TYR A 64 8.14 12.05 4.78
N TYR A 65 8.72 10.86 4.71
CA TYR A 65 9.36 10.22 5.86
C TYR A 65 10.49 11.08 6.46
N GLN A 66 11.32 11.68 5.60
CA GLN A 66 12.41 12.57 6.04
C GLN A 66 11.93 13.86 6.73
N SER A 67 10.72 14.32 6.40
CA SER A 67 10.11 15.48 7.03
C SER A 67 9.49 15.20 8.40
N LEU A 68 9.35 13.90 8.78
CA LEU A 68 8.75 13.52 10.05
C LEU A 68 9.79 13.44 11.16
N ASP A 69 9.49 14.06 12.28
CA ASP A 69 10.26 13.93 13.53
C ASP A 69 9.68 12.81 14.42
N LYS A 70 9.28 11.68 13.81
CA LYS A 70 8.69 10.54 14.51
C LYS A 70 8.71 9.28 13.66
N SER A 71 8.44 8.15 14.31
CA SER A 71 8.32 6.86 13.61
C SER A 71 7.10 6.83 12.68
N LEU A 72 7.24 6.14 11.55
CA LEU A 72 6.20 5.93 10.58
C LEU A 72 5.88 4.44 10.46
N VAL A 73 4.61 4.10 10.45
CA VAL A 73 4.12 2.79 10.02
C VAL A 73 3.48 2.97 8.65
N ILE A 74 3.95 2.23 7.68
CA ILE A 74 3.47 2.31 6.31
C ILE A 74 3.13 0.92 5.78
N GLU A 75 2.01 0.82 5.07
CA GLU A 75 1.60 -0.41 4.41
C GLU A 75 1.73 -0.30 2.90
N GLY A 76 1.90 -1.43 2.22
CA GLY A 76 1.90 -1.52 0.76
C GLY A 76 2.57 -2.78 0.26
N ARG A 77 2.47 -3.01 -1.04
CA ARG A 77 2.92 -4.24 -1.70
C ARG A 77 4.44 -4.36 -1.82
N ASP A 78 5.12 -3.23 -1.93
CA ASP A 78 6.56 -3.14 -2.17
C ASP A 78 7.30 -2.23 -1.18
N MET A 79 6.64 -1.87 -0.08
CA MET A 79 7.20 -0.92 0.90
C MET A 79 8.52 -1.42 1.49
N GLY A 80 8.57 -2.65 1.95
CA GLY A 80 9.78 -3.21 2.57
C GLY A 80 10.79 -3.78 1.56
N SER A 81 10.37 -4.06 0.32
CA SER A 81 11.24 -4.68 -0.70
C SER A 81 11.85 -3.69 -1.67
N VAL A 82 11.26 -2.50 -1.84
CA VAL A 82 11.70 -1.49 -2.82
C VAL A 82 11.82 -0.08 -2.22
N VAL A 83 10.80 0.37 -1.47
CA VAL A 83 10.76 1.77 -1.00
C VAL A 83 11.62 1.96 0.24
N PHE A 84 11.36 1.21 1.30
CA PHE A 84 12.04 1.29 2.60
C PHE A 84 12.84 0.02 2.87
N GLN A 85 13.80 -0.31 2.00
CA GLN A 85 14.60 -1.54 2.11
C GLN A 85 15.41 -1.62 3.42
N ASN A 86 15.78 -0.47 3.96
CA ASN A 86 16.54 -0.35 5.20
C ASN A 86 15.68 -0.10 6.44
N ALA A 87 14.34 -0.31 6.33
CA ALA A 87 13.47 -0.20 7.50
C ALA A 87 13.92 -1.16 8.61
N LYS A 88 13.97 -0.66 9.86
CA LYS A 88 14.36 -1.45 11.03
C LYS A 88 13.46 -2.66 11.23
N TYR A 89 12.17 -2.48 11.02
CA TYR A 89 11.17 -3.53 11.14
C TYR A 89 10.43 -3.68 9.81
N LYS A 90 10.43 -4.88 9.28
CA LYS A 90 9.67 -5.25 8.09
C LYS A 90 8.81 -6.45 8.45
N ILE A 91 7.52 -6.32 8.24
CA ILE A 91 6.55 -7.36 8.54
C ILE A 91 5.84 -7.73 7.24
N TYR A 92 5.82 -8.99 6.93
CA TYR A 92 5.04 -9.54 5.82
C TYR A 92 3.89 -10.34 6.39
N LEU A 93 2.68 -9.80 6.24
CA LEU A 93 1.45 -10.48 6.65
C LEU A 93 0.95 -11.35 5.51
N ASP A 94 0.75 -12.62 5.80
CA ASP A 94 0.18 -13.60 4.89
C ASP A 94 -1.10 -14.21 5.49
N ALA A 95 -2.04 -14.56 4.64
CA ALA A 95 -3.21 -15.34 5.00
C ALA A 95 -3.74 -16.06 3.75
N ASP A 96 -4.49 -17.16 3.95
CA ASP A 96 -5.12 -17.84 2.83
C ASP A 96 -6.10 -16.91 2.08
N LEU A 97 -6.29 -17.24 0.81
CA LEU A 97 -7.04 -16.40 -0.12
C LEU A 97 -8.53 -16.22 0.30
N ILE A 98 -9.12 -17.26 0.91
CA ILE A 98 -10.53 -17.23 1.33
C ILE A 98 -10.69 -16.29 2.53
N THR A 99 -9.80 -16.40 3.52
CA THR A 99 -9.78 -15.52 4.69
C THR A 99 -9.56 -14.07 4.29
N ARG A 100 -8.64 -13.81 3.35
CA ARG A 100 -8.41 -12.45 2.83
C ARG A 100 -9.64 -11.92 2.09
N GLY A 101 -10.32 -12.76 1.31
CA GLY A 101 -11.57 -12.39 0.64
C GLY A 101 -12.65 -11.97 1.62
N LYS A 102 -12.92 -12.78 2.64
CA LYS A 102 -13.90 -12.46 3.69
C LYS A 102 -13.57 -11.15 4.42
N ARG A 103 -12.31 -10.98 4.84
CA ARG A 103 -11.88 -9.73 5.49
C ARG A 103 -12.08 -8.51 4.59
N ARG A 104 -11.89 -8.68 3.29
CA ARG A 104 -12.09 -7.60 2.31
C ARG A 104 -13.56 -7.25 2.13
N GLU A 105 -14.44 -8.25 2.07
CA GLU A 105 -15.90 -8.04 2.05
C GLU A 105 -16.37 -7.27 3.29
N ASP A 106 -15.87 -7.61 4.47
CA ASP A 106 -16.22 -6.96 5.73
C ASP A 106 -15.73 -5.49 5.80
N GLN A 107 -14.59 -5.18 5.18
CA GLN A 107 -13.94 -3.86 5.26
C GLN A 107 -14.39 -2.90 4.17
N SER A 108 -14.80 -3.40 3.03
CA SER A 108 -15.13 -2.57 1.88
C SER A 108 -16.56 -2.81 1.40
N LYS A 109 -17.27 -1.73 1.11
CA LYS A 109 -18.50 -1.79 0.30
C LYS A 109 -18.22 -2.23 -1.16
N MET A 110 -17.01 -2.69 -1.45
CA MET A 110 -16.59 -3.13 -2.78
C MET A 110 -16.85 -4.63 -2.94
N ASN A 111 -17.58 -5.00 -3.98
CA ASN A 111 -17.81 -6.39 -4.39
C ASN A 111 -16.56 -6.99 -5.06
N GLU A 112 -15.40 -6.90 -4.41
CA GLU A 112 -14.17 -7.53 -4.92
C GLU A 112 -14.23 -9.03 -4.60
N THR A 113 -14.26 -9.87 -5.64
CA THR A 113 -14.37 -11.32 -5.46
C THR A 113 -13.02 -11.94 -5.07
N VAL A 114 -13.05 -13.15 -4.50
CA VAL A 114 -11.84 -13.96 -4.25
C VAL A 114 -11.03 -14.16 -5.54
N SER A 115 -11.71 -14.27 -6.69
CA SER A 115 -11.06 -14.38 -7.99
C SER A 115 -10.30 -13.11 -8.37
N ASP A 116 -10.85 -11.94 -8.09
CA ASP A 116 -10.21 -10.65 -8.36
C ASP A 116 -8.97 -10.47 -7.50
N LEU A 117 -9.04 -10.84 -6.22
CA LEU A 117 -7.89 -10.85 -5.31
C LEU A 117 -6.77 -11.76 -5.83
N LYS A 118 -7.11 -12.99 -6.24
CA LYS A 118 -6.13 -13.93 -6.80
C LYS A 118 -5.45 -13.37 -8.05
N LYS A 119 -6.24 -12.81 -8.96
CA LYS A 119 -5.73 -12.18 -10.19
C LYS A 119 -4.79 -11.03 -9.86
N ARG A 120 -5.17 -10.17 -8.93
CA ARG A 120 -4.36 -9.04 -8.50
C ARG A 120 -3.05 -9.48 -7.85
N ASP A 121 -3.08 -10.47 -6.96
CA ASP A 121 -1.86 -10.99 -6.34
C ASP A 121 -0.91 -11.60 -7.38
N LEU A 122 -1.44 -12.31 -8.37
CA LEU A 122 -0.66 -12.86 -9.47
C LEU A 122 -0.04 -11.74 -10.34
N GLU A 123 -0.82 -10.71 -10.67
CA GLU A 123 -0.32 -9.55 -11.41
C GLU A 123 0.76 -8.81 -10.62
N ASP A 124 0.54 -8.60 -9.31
CA ASP A 124 1.48 -7.92 -8.42
C ASP A 124 2.79 -8.70 -8.27
N SER A 125 2.73 -10.02 -8.19
CA SER A 125 3.92 -10.88 -8.07
C SER A 125 4.72 -10.98 -9.37
N ASN A 126 4.06 -10.90 -10.51
CA ASN A 126 4.68 -11.02 -11.84
C ASN A 126 5.13 -9.66 -12.43
N ARG A 127 5.03 -8.57 -11.68
CA ARG A 127 5.51 -7.26 -12.17
C ARG A 127 7.02 -7.28 -12.39
N LEU A 128 7.45 -6.72 -13.51
CA LEU A 128 8.88 -6.49 -13.75
C LEU A 128 9.46 -5.44 -12.80
N ILE A 129 8.63 -4.45 -12.40
CA ILE A 129 9.02 -3.36 -11.54
C ILE A 129 8.21 -3.46 -10.24
N SER A 130 8.88 -3.43 -9.10
CA SER A 130 8.26 -3.51 -7.77
C SER A 130 7.33 -4.71 -7.59
N PRO A 131 7.77 -5.94 -7.83
CA PRO A 131 6.94 -7.12 -7.61
C PRO A 131 6.56 -7.29 -6.14
N LEU A 132 5.39 -7.87 -5.90
CA LEU A 132 5.01 -8.34 -4.58
C LEU A 132 5.91 -9.51 -4.19
N LYS A 133 6.75 -9.32 -3.21
CA LYS A 133 7.63 -10.35 -2.66
C LYS A 133 7.87 -10.14 -1.17
N VAL A 134 8.24 -11.19 -0.49
CA VAL A 134 8.70 -11.10 0.90
C VAL A 134 9.99 -10.27 0.94
N PRO A 135 10.03 -9.16 1.69
CA PRO A 135 11.26 -8.37 1.82
C PRO A 135 12.36 -9.13 2.55
N ASP A 136 13.60 -8.90 2.18
CA ASP A 136 14.75 -9.49 2.87
C ASP A 136 14.75 -9.08 4.34
N GLY A 137 14.89 -10.05 5.25
CA GLY A 137 14.87 -9.85 6.69
C GLY A 137 13.49 -9.48 7.26
N ALA A 138 12.40 -9.70 6.52
CA ALA A 138 11.06 -9.49 7.04
C ALA A 138 10.63 -10.60 8.01
N LEU A 139 9.93 -10.21 9.07
CA LEU A 139 9.16 -11.12 9.89
C LEU A 139 7.90 -11.55 9.11
N VAL A 140 7.84 -12.81 8.73
CA VAL A 140 6.68 -13.37 8.02
C VAL A 140 5.70 -13.92 9.05
N ILE A 141 4.46 -13.45 8.99
CA ILE A 141 3.37 -13.89 9.88
C ILE A 141 2.21 -14.37 9.03
N ASN A 142 1.87 -15.63 9.17
CA ASN A 142 0.59 -16.13 8.66
C ASN A 142 -0.48 -15.92 9.75
N ASN A 143 -1.49 -15.13 9.42
CA ASN A 143 -2.57 -14.79 10.33
C ASN A 143 -3.94 -15.33 9.87
N THR A 144 -3.94 -16.42 9.09
CA THR A 144 -5.17 -17.03 8.56
C THR A 144 -6.19 -17.28 9.68
N ASP A 145 -5.76 -17.93 10.75
CA ASP A 145 -6.61 -18.35 11.86
C ASP A 145 -6.51 -17.43 13.10
N SER A 146 -5.83 -16.30 12.95
CA SER A 146 -5.59 -15.37 14.06
C SER A 146 -6.53 -14.19 14.03
N THR A 147 -6.95 -13.75 15.19
CA THR A 147 -7.62 -12.46 15.39
C THR A 147 -6.62 -11.30 15.19
N LEU A 148 -7.16 -10.11 15.06
CA LEU A 148 -6.34 -8.89 14.98
C LEU A 148 -5.46 -8.75 16.24
N GLN A 149 -6.02 -8.98 17.43
CA GLN A 149 -5.28 -8.82 18.69
C GLN A 149 -4.18 -9.86 18.86
N GLU A 150 -4.42 -11.10 18.48
CA GLU A 150 -3.39 -12.15 18.48
C GLU A 150 -2.27 -11.84 17.52
N THR A 151 -2.60 -11.35 16.32
CA THR A 151 -1.61 -10.92 15.33
C THR A 151 -0.74 -9.78 15.88
N ILE A 152 -1.35 -8.77 16.51
CA ILE A 152 -0.64 -7.63 17.12
C ILE A 152 0.28 -8.12 18.23
N ASN A 153 -0.21 -8.95 19.14
CA ASN A 153 0.58 -9.49 20.25
C ASN A 153 1.78 -10.28 19.74
N LEU A 154 1.58 -11.10 18.72
CA LEU A 154 2.66 -11.87 18.08
C LEU A 154 3.73 -10.95 17.46
N ILE A 155 3.31 -9.87 16.79
CA ILE A 155 4.24 -8.88 16.23
C ILE A 155 5.08 -8.23 17.33
N ILE A 156 4.42 -7.76 18.41
CA ILE A 156 5.08 -7.11 19.54
C ILE A 156 6.11 -8.07 20.17
N GLU A 157 5.71 -9.31 20.43
CA GLU A 157 6.58 -10.35 20.99
C GLU A 157 7.79 -10.61 20.09
N LYS A 158 7.57 -10.87 18.80
CA LYS A 158 8.63 -11.24 17.85
C LYS A 158 9.62 -10.11 17.57
N LEU A 159 9.16 -8.87 17.65
CA LEU A 159 10.00 -7.69 17.43
C LEU A 159 10.62 -7.14 18.72
N GLY A 160 10.24 -7.70 19.89
CA GLY A 160 10.71 -7.22 21.20
C GLY A 160 10.27 -5.78 21.49
N LEU A 161 9.09 -5.40 21.04
CA LEU A 161 8.50 -4.09 21.29
C LEU A 161 7.77 -4.10 22.64
N GLN A 162 7.99 -3.08 23.46
CA GLN A 162 7.31 -2.88 24.75
C GLN A 162 6.38 -1.68 24.67
#